data_d2e2f348a4fe6d5028fcc6e14f53cfa3
#
_entry.id   d2e2f348a4fe6d5028fcc6e14f53cfa3
#
_cell.length_a   1.000
_cell.length_b   1.000
_cell.length_c   1.000
_cell.angle_alpha   90.00
_cell.angle_beta   90.00
_cell.angle_gamma   90.00
#
_symmetry.space_group_name_H-M   'P 1'
#
loop_
_entity.id
_entity.type
_entity.pdbx_description
1 polymer ?
#
loop_
_entity_poly.entity_id
_entity_poly.type
_entity_poly.pdbx_seq_one_letter_code
_entity_poly.pdbx_strand_id
1 'polypeptide(L)'
;ENVLIHSLQILHIKQQSVIGVAVEGVDVCRFGKLCWLQIATKSQIYLFDISLLGAVAFKNGLAMILTDSNILKVIHDCRLVSDCLYHQYGVDLTNVFDTQVADVLQFSLETGGLLPSCVSTFEESLVCHLSLLPPKVSFLQYRAQMVKVNPRVWASRPLSPCLLRIAALEVRYLLPLRSILMDKLMLDFTTQVDNYLNMYRNMPSFTLGCPENFFLELPYELKEMQLIRRLRREDAWKEYAKDDSGRLVRPYPGHVNAPKSEGRVVAMDEMPKWKAAEPPTGDSGDPQRERLPLLEPSAEPPCPPLEDAGLSD
;
A
#
# COMPACT_ATOMS: atom_id res chain seq x y z
N GLU A 1 13.54 -14.36 27.47
CA GLU A 1 13.98 -13.08 26.87
C GLU A 1 13.15 -12.71 25.65
N ASN A 2 13.00 -13.59 24.66
CA ASN A 2 12.25 -13.29 23.41
C ASN A 2 10.78 -12.92 23.64
N VAL A 3 10.10 -13.54 24.60
CA VAL A 3 8.68 -13.25 24.92
C VAL A 3 8.52 -11.86 25.52
N LEU A 4 9.44 -11.41 26.36
CA LEU A 4 9.41 -10.10 26.99
C LEU A 4 9.62 -8.98 25.96
N ILE A 5 10.59 -9.16 25.07
CA ILE A 5 10.88 -8.21 23.96
C ILE A 5 9.66 -8.07 23.06
N HIS A 6 9.05 -9.19 22.67
CA HIS A 6 7.84 -9.19 21.84
C HIS A 6 6.67 -8.44 22.52
N SER A 7 6.50 -8.62 23.84
CA SER A 7 5.45 -7.93 24.60
C SER A 7 5.66 -6.42 24.66
N LEU A 8 6.90 -5.95 24.79
CA LEU A 8 7.22 -4.51 24.77
C LEU A 8 6.97 -3.89 23.40
N GLN A 9 7.30 -4.60 22.32
CA GLN A 9 7.01 -4.15 20.95
C GLN A 9 5.50 -3.99 20.72
N ILE A 10 4.71 -5.00 21.08
CA ILE A 10 3.24 -4.97 20.98
C ILE A 10 2.67 -3.81 21.80
N LEU A 11 3.18 -3.58 23.02
CA LEU A 11 2.72 -2.49 23.88
C LEU A 11 2.98 -1.11 23.24
N HIS A 12 4.18 -0.91 22.68
CA HIS A 12 4.51 0.34 22.00
C HIS A 12 3.64 0.56 20.75
N ILE A 13 3.43 -0.47 19.92
CA ILE A 13 2.57 -0.38 18.74
C ILE A 13 1.12 -0.06 19.13
N LYS A 14 0.61 -0.68 20.18
CA LYS A 14 -0.76 -0.46 20.68
C LYS A 14 -1.02 0.99 21.14
N GLN A 15 0.00 1.72 21.51
CA GLN A 15 -0.12 3.13 21.92
C GLN A 15 -0.19 4.10 20.72
N GLN A 16 -0.02 3.60 19.50
CA GLN A 16 -0.06 4.44 18.29
C GLN A 16 -1.49 4.57 17.77
N SER A 17 -1.84 5.75 17.29
CA SER A 17 -3.10 5.99 16.56
C SER A 17 -3.02 5.59 15.08
N VAL A 18 -1.81 5.57 14.51
CA VAL A 18 -1.55 5.27 13.10
C VAL A 18 -0.28 4.44 12.98
N ILE A 19 -0.33 3.37 12.21
CA ILE A 19 0.81 2.49 11.90
C ILE A 19 0.86 2.18 10.41
N GLY A 20 2.07 2.01 9.86
CA GLY A 20 2.27 1.40 8.55
C GLY A 20 2.30 -0.12 8.69
N VAL A 21 1.70 -0.85 7.79
CA VAL A 21 1.71 -2.32 7.79
C VAL A 21 2.02 -2.82 6.39
N ALA A 22 3.01 -3.71 6.29
CA ALA A 22 3.35 -4.41 5.06
C ALA A 22 3.59 -5.89 5.35
N VAL A 23 3.60 -6.73 4.33
CA VAL A 23 3.81 -8.16 4.47
C VAL A 23 4.69 -8.69 3.34
N GLU A 24 5.49 -9.71 3.66
CA GLU A 24 6.26 -10.45 2.67
C GLU A 24 6.05 -11.95 2.83
N GLY A 25 6.03 -12.65 1.69
CA GLY A 25 5.81 -14.09 1.71
C GLY A 25 5.87 -14.73 0.35
N VAL A 26 5.30 -15.91 0.25
CA VAL A 26 5.17 -16.68 -0.99
C VAL A 26 3.70 -16.68 -1.37
N ASP A 27 3.35 -16.04 -2.50
CA ASP A 27 1.98 -15.95 -3.02
C ASP A 27 0.96 -15.58 -1.93
N VAL A 28 1.23 -14.49 -1.19
CA VAL A 28 0.47 -14.11 0.00
C VAL A 28 -1.01 -13.97 -0.32
N CYS A 29 -1.78 -14.95 0.13
CA CYS A 29 -3.25 -15.02 0.06
C CYS A 29 -3.70 -16.15 1.00
N ARG A 30 -4.97 -16.55 0.96
CA ARG A 30 -5.49 -17.67 1.78
C ARG A 30 -4.77 -19.01 1.57
N PHE A 31 -4.13 -19.21 0.44
CA PHE A 31 -3.44 -20.45 0.07
C PHE A 31 -1.90 -20.32 0.10
N GLY A 32 -1.39 -19.10 0.14
CA GLY A 32 0.04 -18.83 0.14
C GLY A 32 0.65 -18.90 1.53
N LYS A 33 1.86 -18.37 1.68
CA LYS A 33 2.58 -18.36 2.96
C LYS A 33 2.99 -16.96 3.35
N LEU A 34 2.46 -16.47 4.46
CA LEU A 34 2.95 -15.26 5.11
C LEU A 34 4.27 -15.57 5.81
N CYS A 35 5.34 -14.87 5.45
CA CYS A 35 6.66 -15.09 6.02
C CYS A 35 7.08 -13.99 6.98
N TRP A 36 6.78 -12.74 6.65
CA TRP A 36 7.12 -11.54 7.41
C TRP A 36 5.93 -10.60 7.51
N LEU A 37 5.76 -10.01 8.68
CA LEU A 37 4.86 -8.89 8.92
C LEU A 37 5.71 -7.72 9.40
N GLN A 38 5.61 -6.58 8.72
CA GLN A 38 6.32 -5.36 9.05
C GLN A 38 5.34 -4.34 9.62
N ILE A 39 5.71 -3.68 10.72
CA ILE A 39 4.95 -2.58 11.30
C ILE A 39 5.87 -1.39 11.50
N ALA A 40 5.50 -0.24 10.92
CA ALA A 40 6.15 1.04 11.16
C ALA A 40 5.30 1.93 12.06
N THR A 41 5.92 2.51 13.05
CA THR A 41 5.42 3.64 13.82
C THR A 41 6.16 4.91 13.38
N LYS A 42 5.84 6.06 13.94
CA LYS A 42 6.60 7.30 13.68
C LYS A 42 8.08 7.19 14.02
N SER A 43 8.44 6.38 15.02
CA SER A 43 9.78 6.32 15.58
C SER A 43 10.51 5.00 15.36
N GLN A 44 9.80 3.90 15.10
CA GLN A 44 10.39 2.57 15.05
C GLN A 44 9.74 1.68 14.00
N ILE A 45 10.52 0.72 13.49
CA ILE A 45 10.08 -0.32 12.56
C ILE A 45 10.28 -1.67 13.22
N TYR A 46 9.26 -2.51 13.14
CA TYR A 46 9.25 -3.87 13.67
C TYR A 46 9.09 -4.87 12.54
N LEU A 47 9.94 -5.88 12.52
CA LEU A 47 9.89 -6.99 11.58
C LEU A 47 9.57 -8.28 12.35
N PHE A 48 8.38 -8.82 12.12
CA PHE A 48 7.93 -10.06 12.77
C PHE A 48 8.13 -11.24 11.81
N ASP A 49 8.96 -12.19 12.22
CA ASP A 49 9.17 -13.43 11.47
C ASP A 49 8.01 -14.40 11.71
N ILE A 50 6.98 -14.30 10.88
CA ILE A 50 5.78 -15.13 11.00
C ILE A 50 6.08 -16.59 10.66
N SER A 51 7.09 -16.88 9.82
CA SER A 51 7.50 -18.25 9.55
C SER A 51 8.02 -18.97 10.80
N LEU A 52 8.70 -18.25 11.71
CA LEU A 52 9.21 -18.80 12.97
C LEU A 52 8.18 -18.70 14.09
N LEU A 53 7.49 -17.57 14.20
CA LEU A 53 6.55 -17.31 15.29
C LEU A 53 5.21 -18.04 15.10
N GLY A 54 4.81 -18.29 13.85
CA GLY A 54 3.54 -18.92 13.52
C GLY A 54 2.31 -18.15 14.01
N ALA A 55 1.20 -18.85 14.16
CA ALA A 55 -0.07 -18.26 14.65
C ALA A 55 0.01 -17.71 16.08
N VAL A 56 1.04 -18.09 16.85
CA VAL A 56 1.25 -17.61 18.23
C VAL A 56 1.55 -16.10 18.23
N ALA A 57 2.20 -15.56 17.20
CA ALA A 57 2.44 -14.12 17.08
C ALA A 57 1.14 -13.31 17.10
N PHE A 58 0.11 -13.79 16.39
CA PHE A 58 -1.20 -13.17 16.35
C PHE A 58 -1.92 -13.27 17.70
N LYS A 59 -1.88 -14.44 18.34
CA LYS A 59 -2.46 -14.65 19.69
C LYS A 59 -1.79 -13.78 20.76
N ASN A 60 -0.50 -13.49 20.58
CA ASN A 60 0.30 -12.69 21.53
C ASN A 60 0.22 -11.17 21.26
N GLY A 61 -0.76 -10.71 20.47
CA GLY A 61 -1.08 -9.29 20.38
C GLY A 61 -1.17 -8.70 18.98
N LEU A 62 -0.59 -9.33 17.93
CA LEU A 62 -0.72 -8.81 16.56
C LEU A 62 -2.18 -8.80 16.09
N ALA A 63 -2.97 -9.84 16.41
CA ALA A 63 -4.39 -9.85 16.08
C ALA A 63 -5.13 -8.66 16.70
N MET A 64 -4.89 -8.39 18.00
CA MET A 64 -5.51 -7.28 18.71
C MET A 64 -5.19 -5.92 18.08
N ILE A 65 -3.94 -5.69 17.61
CA ILE A 65 -3.56 -4.46 16.92
C ILE A 65 -4.25 -4.34 15.57
N LEU A 66 -4.27 -5.42 14.78
CA LEU A 66 -4.80 -5.41 13.42
C LEU A 66 -6.32 -5.30 13.38
N THR A 67 -7.04 -5.79 14.41
CA THR A 67 -8.49 -5.68 14.54
C THR A 67 -8.94 -4.44 15.32
N ASP A 68 -8.02 -3.63 15.88
CA ASP A 68 -8.38 -2.45 16.66
C ASP A 68 -8.87 -1.32 15.74
N SER A 69 -10.11 -0.90 15.91
CA SER A 69 -10.72 0.21 15.18
C SER A 69 -10.15 1.60 15.52
N ASN A 70 -9.43 1.72 16.64
CA ASN A 70 -8.79 2.98 17.06
C ASN A 70 -7.39 3.16 16.47
N ILE A 71 -6.80 2.10 15.96
CA ILE A 71 -5.49 2.15 15.29
C ILE A 71 -5.71 2.14 13.78
N LEU A 72 -5.32 3.20 13.08
CA LEU A 72 -5.34 3.24 11.62
C LEU A 72 -4.17 2.47 11.04
N LYS A 73 -4.44 1.46 10.20
CA LYS A 73 -3.43 0.70 9.47
C LYS A 73 -3.27 1.28 8.08
N VAL A 74 -2.07 1.77 7.76
CA VAL A 74 -1.72 2.27 6.43
C VAL A 74 -1.08 1.12 5.65
N ILE A 75 -1.70 0.74 4.54
CA ILE A 75 -1.30 -0.39 3.70
C ILE A 75 -1.29 0.08 2.23
N HIS A 76 -0.49 -0.53 1.40
CA HIS A 76 -0.60 -0.39 -0.06
C HIS A 76 -1.11 -1.69 -0.65
N ASP A 77 -2.32 -1.68 -1.22
CA ASP A 77 -3.05 -2.86 -1.69
C ASP A 77 -3.35 -3.89 -0.58
N CYS A 78 -4.40 -3.64 0.17
CA CYS A 78 -4.78 -4.49 1.31
C CYS A 78 -5.52 -5.79 0.92
N ARG A 79 -5.86 -6.02 -0.35
CA ARG A 79 -6.75 -7.11 -0.81
C ARG A 79 -6.25 -8.50 -0.41
N LEU A 80 -5.04 -8.86 -0.83
CA LEU A 80 -4.47 -10.18 -0.56
C LEU A 80 -3.98 -10.31 0.88
N VAL A 81 -3.53 -9.22 1.49
CA VAL A 81 -3.15 -9.18 2.91
C VAL A 81 -4.36 -9.48 3.80
N SER A 82 -5.48 -8.82 3.54
CA SER A 82 -6.74 -9.05 4.26
C SER A 82 -7.23 -10.48 4.09
N ASP A 83 -7.21 -11.01 2.86
CA ASP A 83 -7.57 -12.40 2.57
C ASP A 83 -6.71 -13.41 3.36
N CYS A 84 -5.40 -13.21 3.36
CA CYS A 84 -4.46 -14.05 4.09
C CYS A 84 -4.70 -14.00 5.60
N LEU A 85 -4.81 -12.81 6.18
CA LEU A 85 -4.99 -12.60 7.62
C LEU A 85 -6.30 -13.21 8.11
N TYR A 86 -7.38 -13.02 7.36
CA TYR A 86 -8.70 -13.56 7.72
C TYR A 86 -8.72 -15.09 7.69
N HIS A 87 -8.29 -15.70 6.59
CA HIS A 87 -8.43 -17.14 6.40
C HIS A 87 -7.38 -17.98 7.11
N GLN A 88 -6.16 -17.48 7.27
CA GLN A 88 -5.09 -18.26 7.90
C GLN A 88 -4.97 -18.01 9.41
N TYR A 89 -5.33 -16.81 9.87
CA TYR A 89 -5.09 -16.41 11.26
C TYR A 89 -6.36 -15.97 12.00
N GLY A 90 -7.50 -15.89 11.33
CA GLY A 90 -8.77 -15.42 11.92
C GLY A 90 -8.74 -13.94 12.28
N VAL A 91 -7.93 -13.13 11.59
CA VAL A 91 -7.76 -11.70 11.85
C VAL A 91 -8.60 -10.91 10.85
N ASP A 92 -9.63 -10.25 11.34
CA ASP A 92 -10.45 -9.31 10.58
C ASP A 92 -9.79 -7.94 10.59
N LEU A 93 -9.14 -7.58 9.48
CA LEU A 93 -8.41 -6.33 9.34
C LEU A 93 -9.38 -5.14 9.25
N THR A 94 -9.32 -4.22 10.20
CA THR A 94 -10.22 -3.07 10.31
C THR A 94 -9.48 -1.74 10.27
N ASN A 95 -10.20 -0.63 10.03
CA ASN A 95 -9.68 0.74 10.02
C ASN A 95 -8.39 0.87 9.17
N VAL A 96 -8.53 0.63 7.86
CA VAL A 96 -7.44 0.65 6.90
C VAL A 96 -7.47 1.92 6.07
N PHE A 97 -6.33 2.57 5.92
CA PHE A 97 -6.06 3.53 4.86
C PHE A 97 -5.22 2.84 3.79
N ASP A 98 -5.85 2.49 2.68
CA ASP A 98 -5.14 1.89 1.55
C ASP A 98 -4.60 2.99 0.64
N THR A 99 -3.27 3.08 0.53
CA THR A 99 -2.61 4.12 -0.27
C THR A 99 -2.83 3.93 -1.77
N GLN A 100 -3.12 2.71 -2.25
CA GLN A 100 -3.45 2.47 -3.64
C GLN A 100 -4.86 2.99 -3.98
N VAL A 101 -5.83 2.80 -3.09
CA VAL A 101 -7.19 3.35 -3.23
C VAL A 101 -7.15 4.88 -3.14
N ALA A 102 -6.39 5.42 -2.19
CA ALA A 102 -6.22 6.86 -2.03
C ALA A 102 -5.60 7.52 -3.28
N ASP A 103 -4.62 6.87 -3.91
CA ASP A 103 -4.00 7.30 -5.16
C ASP A 103 -5.01 7.37 -6.33
N VAL A 104 -5.87 6.37 -6.48
CA VAL A 104 -6.94 6.36 -7.50
C VAL A 104 -7.95 7.48 -7.25
N LEU A 105 -8.36 7.68 -6.00
CA LEU A 105 -9.30 8.75 -5.64
C LEU A 105 -8.70 10.14 -5.88
N GLN A 106 -7.43 10.32 -5.50
CA GLN A 106 -6.71 11.57 -5.74
C GLN A 106 -6.60 11.88 -7.24
N PHE A 107 -6.23 10.90 -8.06
CA PHE A 107 -6.22 11.04 -9.51
C PHE A 107 -7.61 11.41 -10.06
N SER A 108 -8.67 10.79 -9.56
CA SER A 108 -10.03 11.11 -9.96
C SER A 108 -10.42 12.55 -9.61
N LEU A 109 -9.98 13.08 -8.45
CA LEU A 109 -10.22 14.49 -8.09
C LEU A 109 -9.45 15.46 -9.01
N GLU A 110 -8.19 15.17 -9.30
CA GLU A 110 -7.36 15.99 -10.21
C GLU A 110 -7.88 16.00 -11.65
N THR A 111 -8.47 14.91 -12.11
CA THR A 111 -8.96 14.75 -13.47
C THR A 111 -10.46 15.01 -13.64
N GLY A 112 -11.10 15.66 -12.66
CA GLY A 112 -12.52 16.01 -12.72
C GLY A 112 -13.47 14.82 -12.77
N GLY A 113 -13.12 13.72 -12.12
CA GLY A 113 -13.92 12.50 -11.97
C GLY A 113 -13.61 11.39 -12.97
N LEU A 114 -12.53 11.49 -13.74
CA LEU A 114 -12.07 10.40 -14.61
C LEU A 114 -11.25 9.39 -13.81
N LEU A 115 -11.21 8.14 -14.30
CA LEU A 115 -10.48 7.06 -13.65
C LEU A 115 -9.22 6.66 -14.46
N PRO A 116 -8.16 6.21 -13.79
CA PRO A 116 -7.00 5.67 -14.48
C PRO A 116 -7.30 4.29 -15.07
N SER A 117 -6.56 3.89 -16.08
CA SER A 117 -6.66 2.57 -16.73
C SER A 117 -6.26 1.42 -15.79
N CYS A 118 -5.36 1.67 -14.85
CA CYS A 118 -4.91 0.72 -13.85
C CYS A 118 -4.57 1.41 -12.53
N VAL A 119 -4.46 0.62 -11.47
CA VAL A 119 -3.94 1.07 -10.17
C VAL A 119 -2.42 1.26 -10.25
N SER A 120 -1.87 2.14 -9.42
CA SER A 120 -0.43 2.34 -9.32
C SER A 120 0.22 1.25 -8.46
N THR A 121 1.43 0.87 -8.82
CA THR A 121 2.32 0.10 -7.96
C THR A 121 2.81 0.97 -6.79
N PHE A 122 3.37 0.34 -5.76
CA PHE A 122 3.96 1.09 -4.64
C PHE A 122 5.09 2.00 -5.10
N GLU A 123 5.96 1.52 -6.01
CA GLU A 123 7.04 2.32 -6.60
C GLU A 123 6.51 3.58 -7.32
N GLU A 124 5.51 3.41 -8.17
CA GLU A 124 4.87 4.52 -8.89
C GLU A 124 4.27 5.54 -7.91
N SER A 125 3.59 5.07 -6.88
CA SER A 125 3.01 5.94 -5.85
C SER A 125 4.08 6.72 -5.08
N LEU A 126 5.23 6.11 -4.77
CA LEU A 126 6.35 6.80 -4.11
C LEU A 126 6.97 7.87 -5.00
N VAL A 127 7.18 7.57 -6.28
CA VAL A 127 7.73 8.54 -7.25
C VAL A 127 6.75 9.70 -7.48
N CYS A 128 5.47 9.41 -7.70
CA CYS A 128 4.46 10.42 -8.03
C CYS A 128 4.10 11.33 -6.84
N HIS A 129 4.03 10.78 -5.63
CA HIS A 129 3.55 11.54 -4.48
C HIS A 129 4.67 12.04 -3.56
N LEU A 130 5.72 11.25 -3.33
CA LEU A 130 6.87 11.66 -2.51
C LEU A 130 8.01 12.27 -3.34
N SER A 131 7.87 12.33 -4.67
CA SER A 131 8.88 12.85 -5.61
C SER A 131 10.25 12.18 -5.40
N LEU A 132 10.25 10.89 -5.06
CA LEU A 132 11.48 10.14 -4.86
C LEU A 132 12.17 9.91 -6.20
N LEU A 133 13.46 10.18 -6.24
CA LEU A 133 14.29 9.90 -7.43
C LEU A 133 14.43 8.38 -7.63
N PRO A 134 14.59 7.91 -8.89
CA PRO A 134 14.74 6.49 -9.21
C PRO A 134 15.77 5.72 -8.36
N PRO A 135 16.94 6.28 -8.00
CA PRO A 135 17.89 5.58 -7.14
C PRO A 135 17.34 5.28 -5.74
N LYS A 136 16.47 6.16 -5.20
CA LYS A 136 15.86 5.98 -3.87
C LYS A 136 14.79 4.90 -3.82
N VAL A 137 14.20 4.53 -4.95
CA VAL A 137 13.20 3.46 -5.08
C VAL A 137 13.76 2.18 -5.69
N SER A 138 15.06 2.15 -6.05
CA SER A 138 15.75 0.99 -6.65
C SER A 138 15.67 -0.29 -5.80
N PHE A 139 15.47 -0.15 -4.49
CA PHE A 139 15.27 -1.29 -3.59
C PHE A 139 14.01 -2.10 -3.94
N LEU A 140 12.96 -1.48 -4.49
CA LEU A 140 11.73 -2.17 -4.93
C LEU A 140 12.00 -2.99 -6.20
N GLN A 141 12.81 -2.46 -7.12
CA GLN A 141 13.24 -3.19 -8.32
C GLN A 141 14.12 -4.39 -7.95
N TYR A 142 15.06 -4.20 -7.02
CA TYR A 142 15.88 -5.28 -6.48
C TYR A 142 15.00 -6.36 -5.81
N ARG A 143 14.04 -5.96 -4.97
CA ARG A 143 13.05 -6.87 -4.36
C ARG A 143 12.32 -7.69 -5.43
N ALA A 144 11.79 -7.05 -6.46
CA ALA A 144 11.09 -7.72 -7.55
C ALA A 144 12.00 -8.71 -8.30
N GLN A 145 13.26 -8.34 -8.53
CA GLN A 145 14.25 -9.21 -9.16
C GLN A 145 14.55 -10.45 -8.27
N MET A 146 14.74 -10.26 -6.97
CA MET A 146 15.01 -11.36 -6.05
C MET A 146 13.84 -12.35 -5.98
N VAL A 147 12.60 -11.88 -5.95
CA VAL A 147 11.40 -12.72 -5.99
C VAL A 147 11.28 -13.45 -7.33
N LYS A 148 11.64 -12.79 -8.44
CA LYS A 148 11.63 -13.42 -9.77
C LYS A 148 12.66 -14.54 -9.89
N VAL A 149 13.85 -14.37 -9.31
CA VAL A 149 14.92 -15.39 -9.30
C VAL A 149 14.58 -16.53 -8.35
N ASN A 150 14.08 -16.21 -7.16
CA ASN A 150 13.67 -17.18 -6.15
C ASN A 150 12.33 -16.78 -5.53
N PRO A 151 11.20 -17.33 -6.02
CA PRO A 151 9.87 -17.02 -5.47
C PRO A 151 9.72 -17.33 -3.97
N ARG A 152 10.59 -18.16 -3.42
CA ARG A 152 10.58 -18.53 -2.00
C ARG A 152 11.63 -17.78 -1.17
N VAL A 153 12.23 -16.72 -1.69
CA VAL A 153 13.31 -15.96 -1.04
C VAL A 153 12.91 -15.48 0.36
N TRP A 154 11.66 -15.04 0.55
CA TRP A 154 11.15 -14.59 1.84
C TRP A 154 10.96 -15.70 2.88
N ALA A 155 10.89 -16.96 2.43
CA ALA A 155 10.82 -18.12 3.30
C ALA A 155 12.20 -18.66 3.71
N SER A 156 13.29 -18.18 3.09
CA SER A 156 14.65 -18.59 3.39
C SER A 156 15.10 -18.13 4.77
N ARG A 157 15.90 -18.96 5.47
CA ARG A 157 16.49 -18.62 6.77
C ARG A 157 17.94 -19.05 6.82
N PRO A 158 18.85 -18.18 7.30
CA PRO A 158 18.61 -16.77 7.67
C PRO A 158 18.21 -15.93 6.45
N LEU A 159 17.36 -14.90 6.62
CA LEU A 159 17.10 -13.93 5.57
C LEU A 159 18.31 -13.01 5.42
N SER A 160 18.66 -12.64 4.18
CA SER A 160 19.81 -11.76 3.94
C SER A 160 19.61 -10.38 4.58
N PRO A 161 20.66 -9.75 5.12
CA PRO A 161 20.57 -8.41 5.69
C PRO A 161 20.02 -7.37 4.71
N CYS A 162 20.28 -7.52 3.40
CA CYS A 162 19.75 -6.66 2.37
C CYS A 162 18.23 -6.74 2.29
N LEU A 163 17.64 -7.94 2.27
CA LEU A 163 16.19 -8.12 2.23
C LEU A 163 15.51 -7.64 3.52
N LEU A 164 16.13 -7.80 4.68
CA LEU A 164 15.64 -7.24 5.94
C LEU A 164 15.56 -5.70 5.87
N ARG A 165 16.59 -5.04 5.31
CA ARG A 165 16.58 -3.58 5.11
C ARG A 165 15.52 -3.16 4.10
N ILE A 166 15.30 -3.91 3.03
CA ILE A 166 14.27 -3.65 2.03
C ILE A 166 12.88 -3.73 2.66
N ALA A 167 12.58 -4.78 3.43
CA ALA A 167 11.32 -4.92 4.14
C ALA A 167 11.06 -3.75 5.11
N ALA A 168 12.12 -3.27 5.80
CA ALA A 168 12.02 -2.10 6.67
C ALA A 168 11.77 -0.80 5.89
N LEU A 169 12.42 -0.62 4.73
CA LEU A 169 12.22 0.56 3.89
C LEU A 169 10.81 0.61 3.30
N GLU A 170 10.29 -0.51 2.85
CA GLU A 170 8.95 -0.58 2.28
C GLU A 170 7.89 -0.07 3.27
N VAL A 171 7.88 -0.59 4.48
CA VAL A 171 6.90 -0.17 5.49
C VAL A 171 7.13 1.26 6.00
N ARG A 172 8.37 1.75 5.98
CA ARG A 172 8.74 3.11 6.41
C ARG A 172 8.04 4.19 5.58
N TYR A 173 7.93 3.98 4.27
CA TYR A 173 7.37 4.99 3.36
C TYR A 173 5.84 5.10 3.41
N LEU A 174 5.15 4.15 4.02
CA LEU A 174 3.68 4.16 4.08
C LEU A 174 3.11 5.36 4.83
N LEU A 175 3.71 5.74 5.96
CA LEU A 175 3.21 6.86 6.76
C LEU A 175 3.40 8.22 6.06
N PRO A 176 4.57 8.56 5.51
CA PRO A 176 4.74 9.76 4.70
C PRO A 176 3.83 9.78 3.47
N LEU A 177 3.69 8.65 2.76
CA LEU A 177 2.81 8.55 1.61
C LEU A 177 1.35 8.83 1.97
N ARG A 178 0.86 8.28 3.09
CA ARG A 178 -0.46 8.60 3.62
C ARG A 178 -0.64 10.08 3.87
N SER A 179 0.33 10.75 4.51
CA SER A 179 0.21 12.18 4.82
C SER A 179 0.03 13.00 3.56
N ILE A 180 0.87 12.81 2.56
CA ILE A 180 0.78 13.53 1.29
C ILE A 180 -0.53 13.20 0.54
N LEU A 181 -0.96 11.94 0.51
CA LEU A 181 -2.21 11.57 -0.12
C LEU A 181 -3.42 12.19 0.60
N MET A 182 -3.43 12.24 1.93
CA MET A 182 -4.48 12.91 2.69
C MET A 182 -4.55 14.40 2.37
N ASP A 183 -3.41 15.10 2.35
CA ASP A 183 -3.35 16.52 2.01
C ASP A 183 -3.91 16.77 0.60
N LYS A 184 -3.51 15.93 -0.37
CA LYS A 184 -4.03 16.02 -1.75
C LYS A 184 -5.52 15.72 -1.85
N LEU A 185 -6.03 14.71 -1.14
CA LEU A 185 -7.46 14.37 -1.12
C LEU A 185 -8.31 15.49 -0.49
N MET A 186 -7.75 16.19 0.50
CA MET A 186 -8.42 17.28 1.21
C MET A 186 -8.21 18.66 0.58
N LEU A 187 -7.43 18.77 -0.52
CA LEU A 187 -7.04 20.05 -1.11
C LEU A 187 -8.24 20.93 -1.49
N ASP A 188 -9.22 20.37 -2.20
CA ASP A 188 -10.41 21.13 -2.60
C ASP A 188 -11.21 21.57 -1.36
N PHE A 189 -11.32 20.73 -0.34
CA PHE A 189 -11.99 21.07 0.90
C PHE A 189 -11.27 22.21 1.64
N THR A 190 -9.97 22.12 1.86
CA THR A 190 -9.20 23.18 2.55
C THR A 190 -9.25 24.50 1.79
N THR A 191 -9.17 24.47 0.45
CA THR A 191 -9.31 25.65 -0.39
C THR A 191 -10.67 26.33 -0.19
N GLN A 192 -11.76 25.54 -0.13
CA GLN A 192 -13.09 26.10 0.12
C GLN A 192 -13.25 26.67 1.54
N VAL A 193 -12.64 26.02 2.53
CA VAL A 193 -12.59 26.57 3.90
C VAL A 193 -11.87 27.92 3.94
N ASP A 194 -10.75 28.06 3.23
CA ASP A 194 -10.01 29.32 3.15
C ASP A 194 -10.84 30.41 2.45
N ASN A 195 -11.57 30.08 1.41
CA ASN A 195 -12.52 30.99 0.77
C ASN A 195 -13.61 31.46 1.76
N TYR A 196 -14.17 30.55 2.54
CA TYR A 196 -15.15 30.87 3.58
C TYR A 196 -14.60 31.81 4.66
N LEU A 197 -13.40 31.54 5.13
CA LEU A 197 -12.71 32.38 6.12
C LEU A 197 -12.50 33.80 5.63
N ASN A 198 -12.27 33.98 4.33
CA ASN A 198 -11.97 35.28 3.72
C ASN A 198 -13.21 36.01 3.21
N MET A 199 -14.36 35.36 3.04
CA MET A 199 -15.56 35.89 2.41
C MET A 199 -16.00 37.23 3.01
N TYR A 200 -16.14 37.32 4.34
CA TYR A 200 -16.55 38.53 5.03
C TYR A 200 -15.38 39.36 5.54
N ARG A 201 -14.21 38.75 5.76
CA ARG A 201 -13.03 39.44 6.26
C ARG A 201 -12.57 40.56 5.33
N ASN A 202 -12.72 40.36 4.04
CA ASN A 202 -12.30 41.31 3.00
C ASN A 202 -13.43 42.22 2.54
N MET A 203 -14.64 42.11 3.12
CA MET A 203 -15.77 43.02 2.77
C MET A 203 -15.65 44.35 3.48
N PRO A 204 -16.02 45.48 2.80
CA PRO A 204 -16.13 46.77 3.45
C PRO A 204 -17.16 46.75 4.59
N SER A 205 -16.91 47.47 5.70
CA SER A 205 -17.75 47.43 6.90
C SER A 205 -19.20 47.82 6.69
N PHE A 206 -19.51 48.61 5.63
CA PHE A 206 -20.86 49.05 5.31
C PHE A 206 -21.73 47.99 4.60
N THR A 207 -21.16 46.87 4.16
CA THR A 207 -21.90 45.83 3.43
C THR A 207 -22.43 44.71 4.39
N LEU A 208 -22.13 44.79 5.67
CA LEU A 208 -22.49 43.78 6.69
C LEU A 208 -23.95 43.88 7.20
N GLY A 209 -24.81 44.69 6.60
CA GLY A 209 -26.24 44.83 6.93
C GLY A 209 -27.14 43.92 6.07
N CYS A 210 -26.91 42.61 6.04
CA CYS A 210 -27.62 41.70 5.16
C CYS A 210 -28.87 41.06 5.78
N PRO A 211 -29.93 40.79 4.99
CA PRO A 211 -31.12 40.06 5.44
C PRO A 211 -30.74 38.63 5.91
N GLU A 212 -31.46 38.11 6.88
CA GLU A 212 -31.20 36.79 7.50
C GLU A 212 -31.09 35.61 6.52
N ASN A 213 -31.75 35.68 5.37
CA ASN A 213 -31.74 34.63 4.35
C ASN A 213 -30.44 34.56 3.52
N PHE A 214 -29.61 35.60 3.53
CA PHE A 214 -28.36 35.64 2.75
C PHE A 214 -27.34 34.57 3.25
N PHE A 215 -27.38 34.25 4.52
CA PHE A 215 -26.47 33.22 5.11
C PHE A 215 -26.79 31.79 4.72
N LEU A 216 -27.96 31.53 4.16
CA LEU A 216 -28.40 30.19 3.71
C LEU A 216 -28.20 29.99 2.19
N GLU A 217 -27.89 31.04 1.44
CA GLU A 217 -27.58 30.90 0.04
C GLU A 217 -26.25 30.22 -0.20
N LEU A 218 -26.21 29.34 -1.20
CA LEU A 218 -24.94 28.69 -1.58
C LEU A 218 -23.99 29.76 -2.15
N PRO A 219 -22.83 29.98 -1.50
CA PRO A 219 -21.86 30.96 -1.96
C PRO A 219 -21.35 30.71 -3.39
N TYR A 220 -20.92 31.78 -4.07
CA TYR A 220 -20.44 31.71 -5.44
C TYR A 220 -19.23 30.78 -5.56
N GLU A 221 -18.29 30.81 -4.63
CA GLU A 221 -17.07 30.01 -4.59
C GLU A 221 -17.39 28.49 -4.57
N LEU A 222 -18.45 28.10 -3.86
CA LEU A 222 -18.89 26.69 -3.88
C LEU A 222 -19.60 26.34 -5.19
N LYS A 223 -20.29 27.29 -5.82
CA LYS A 223 -20.89 27.06 -7.16
C LYS A 223 -19.80 26.84 -8.22
N GLU A 224 -18.67 27.53 -8.10
CA GLU A 224 -17.51 27.36 -9.00
C GLU A 224 -16.89 25.98 -8.98
N MET A 225 -17.05 25.20 -7.90
CA MET A 225 -16.53 23.83 -7.83
C MET A 225 -16.98 22.96 -9.01
N GLN A 226 -18.21 23.15 -9.50
CA GLN A 226 -18.69 22.40 -10.67
C GLN A 226 -17.94 22.79 -11.94
N LEU A 227 -17.64 24.08 -12.10
CA LEU A 227 -16.87 24.60 -13.24
C LEU A 227 -15.42 24.07 -13.17
N ILE A 228 -14.78 24.17 -12.01
CA ILE A 228 -13.41 23.66 -11.79
C ILE A 228 -13.34 22.17 -12.15
N ARG A 229 -14.30 21.38 -11.67
CA ARG A 229 -14.36 19.94 -11.96
C ARG A 229 -14.51 19.66 -13.46
N ARG A 230 -15.34 20.45 -14.15
CA ARG A 230 -15.52 20.33 -15.61
C ARG A 230 -14.23 20.69 -16.36
N LEU A 231 -13.57 21.79 -16.01
CA LEU A 231 -12.33 22.23 -16.65
C LEU A 231 -11.22 21.17 -16.45
N ARG A 232 -11.02 20.68 -15.23
CA ARG A 232 -10.07 19.59 -14.94
C ARG A 232 -10.35 18.36 -15.82
N ARG A 233 -11.63 18.03 -16.02
CA ARG A 233 -12.03 16.90 -16.86
C ARG A 233 -11.73 17.12 -18.34
N GLU A 234 -12.01 18.31 -18.86
CA GLU A 234 -11.73 18.67 -20.23
C GLU A 234 -10.22 18.69 -20.53
N ASP A 235 -9.41 19.21 -19.60
CA ASP A 235 -7.97 19.26 -19.73
C ASP A 235 -7.36 17.86 -19.62
N ALA A 236 -7.75 17.07 -18.64
CA ALA A 236 -7.29 15.68 -18.51
C ALA A 236 -7.70 14.85 -19.74
N TRP A 237 -8.88 15.09 -20.30
CA TRP A 237 -9.31 14.40 -21.51
C TRP A 237 -8.47 14.75 -22.74
N LYS A 238 -7.90 15.92 -22.82
CA LYS A 238 -6.98 16.33 -23.92
C LYS A 238 -5.57 15.80 -23.67
N GLU A 239 -5.09 15.85 -22.42
CA GLU A 239 -3.70 15.61 -22.06
C GLU A 239 -3.33 14.13 -21.99
N TYR A 240 -4.22 13.30 -21.41
CA TYR A 240 -3.92 11.89 -21.18
C TYR A 240 -4.29 11.02 -22.40
N ALA A 241 -3.47 10.01 -22.68
CA ALA A 241 -3.86 8.89 -23.54
C ALA A 241 -5.00 8.10 -22.90
N LYS A 242 -5.79 7.37 -23.71
CA LYS A 242 -6.92 6.56 -23.24
C LYS A 242 -6.71 5.10 -23.62
N ASP A 243 -7.20 4.20 -22.79
CA ASP A 243 -7.33 2.79 -23.14
C ASP A 243 -8.61 2.56 -23.97
N ASP A 244 -8.83 1.31 -24.41
CA ASP A 244 -9.98 0.92 -25.24
C ASP A 244 -11.33 1.11 -24.50
N SER A 245 -11.32 1.23 -23.18
CA SER A 245 -12.51 1.51 -22.35
C SER A 245 -12.69 3.00 -22.02
N GLY A 246 -11.85 3.88 -22.59
CA GLY A 246 -11.91 5.33 -22.37
C GLY A 246 -11.35 5.79 -21.01
N ARG A 247 -10.62 4.94 -20.29
CA ARG A 247 -9.93 5.31 -19.05
C ARG A 247 -8.59 5.93 -19.36
N LEU A 248 -8.11 6.81 -18.48
CA LEU A 248 -6.88 7.55 -18.68
C LEU A 248 -5.65 6.69 -18.40
N VAL A 249 -4.71 6.69 -19.32
CA VAL A 249 -3.40 6.03 -19.16
C VAL A 249 -2.42 7.03 -18.52
N ARG A 250 -1.97 6.75 -17.30
CA ARG A 250 -0.98 7.60 -16.61
C ARG A 250 0.39 7.49 -17.29
N PRO A 251 1.04 8.63 -17.61
CA PRO A 251 2.44 8.59 -18.01
C PRO A 251 3.31 8.29 -16.77
N TYR A 252 3.96 7.13 -16.75
CA TYR A 252 4.94 6.81 -15.73
C TYR A 252 6.36 7.03 -16.27
N PRO A 253 7.24 7.74 -15.53
CA PRO A 253 8.59 8.08 -16.03
C PRO A 253 9.49 6.89 -16.40
N GLY A 254 9.13 5.67 -16.02
CA GLY A 254 9.85 4.43 -16.32
C GLY A 254 9.29 3.61 -17.49
N HIS A 255 8.12 3.97 -18.04
CA HIS A 255 7.41 3.16 -19.05
C HIS A 255 7.37 3.78 -20.45
N VAL A 256 8.39 4.50 -20.85
CA VAL A 256 8.44 5.15 -22.19
C VAL A 256 8.35 4.15 -23.35
N ASN A 257 8.47 2.84 -23.11
CA ASN A 257 8.35 1.78 -24.11
C ASN A 257 7.81 0.45 -23.55
N ALA A 258 6.79 0.46 -22.72
CA ALA A 258 6.10 -0.80 -22.43
C ALA A 258 5.36 -1.26 -23.71
N PRO A 259 5.57 -2.48 -24.22
CA PRO A 259 4.75 -3.01 -25.31
C PRO A 259 3.31 -3.02 -24.81
N LYS A 260 2.36 -2.68 -25.69
CA LYS A 260 0.93 -2.81 -25.43
C LYS A 260 0.72 -4.20 -24.84
N SER A 261 0.45 -4.28 -23.53
CA SER A 261 0.02 -5.54 -22.92
C SER A 261 -1.32 -5.85 -23.56
N GLU A 262 -1.31 -6.84 -24.46
CA GLU A 262 -2.55 -7.51 -24.84
C GLU A 262 -3.19 -7.93 -23.53
N GLY A 263 -4.34 -7.35 -23.24
CA GLY A 263 -5.10 -7.60 -22.03
C GLY A 263 -5.48 -9.08 -21.98
N ARG A 264 -4.68 -9.87 -21.30
CA ARG A 264 -5.07 -11.21 -20.91
C ARG A 264 -6.09 -11.05 -19.79
N VAL A 265 -7.34 -10.88 -20.21
CA VAL A 265 -8.49 -11.13 -19.34
C VAL A 265 -8.40 -12.61 -19.01
N VAL A 266 -7.89 -12.97 -17.83
CA VAL A 266 -8.03 -14.32 -17.30
C VAL A 266 -9.51 -14.45 -16.98
N ALA A 267 -10.25 -15.13 -17.88
CA ALA A 267 -11.63 -15.48 -17.63
C ALA A 267 -11.69 -16.30 -16.34
N MET A 268 -12.68 -16.02 -15.50
CA MET A 268 -12.88 -16.70 -14.20
C MET A 268 -13.05 -18.23 -14.34
N ASP A 269 -13.19 -18.75 -15.57
CA ASP A 269 -13.37 -20.17 -15.88
C ASP A 269 -12.06 -20.97 -16.03
N GLU A 270 -10.87 -20.32 -16.04
CA GLU A 270 -9.58 -21.01 -16.20
C GLU A 270 -8.81 -21.23 -14.88
N MET A 271 -9.46 -21.07 -13.74
CA MET A 271 -8.82 -21.46 -12.48
C MET A 271 -8.78 -22.99 -12.37
N PRO A 272 -7.62 -23.60 -12.07
CA PRO A 272 -7.54 -25.04 -11.87
C PRO A 272 -8.49 -25.46 -10.75
N LYS A 273 -9.43 -26.35 -11.06
CA LYS A 273 -10.29 -26.97 -10.05
C LYS A 273 -9.42 -27.82 -9.13
N TRP A 274 -9.07 -27.30 -7.97
CA TRP A 274 -8.40 -28.06 -6.92
C TRP A 274 -9.36 -29.13 -6.39
N LYS A 275 -9.00 -30.40 -6.63
CA LYS A 275 -9.62 -31.53 -5.91
C LYS A 275 -9.15 -31.44 -4.46
N ALA A 276 -10.08 -31.46 -3.52
CA ALA A 276 -9.77 -31.57 -2.11
C ALA A 276 -8.92 -32.84 -1.91
N ALA A 277 -7.75 -32.69 -1.27
CA ALA A 277 -6.92 -33.82 -0.89
C ALA A 277 -7.64 -34.58 0.23
N GLU A 278 -7.89 -35.87 0.01
CA GLU A 278 -8.34 -36.77 1.06
C GLU A 278 -7.26 -36.93 2.13
N PRO A 279 -7.62 -37.10 3.41
CA PRO A 279 -6.64 -37.29 4.47
C PRO A 279 -5.88 -38.60 4.26
N PRO A 280 -4.55 -38.65 4.55
CA PRO A 280 -3.76 -39.85 4.35
C PRO A 280 -4.16 -40.94 5.36
N THR A 281 -4.65 -42.06 4.84
CA THR A 281 -4.70 -43.31 5.58
C THR A 281 -3.27 -43.85 5.70
N GLY A 282 -2.84 -44.11 6.95
CA GLY A 282 -1.53 -44.63 7.20
C GLY A 282 -1.28 -45.98 6.58
N ASP A 283 -0.11 -46.14 5.96
CA ASP A 283 0.57 -47.42 5.90
C ASP A 283 2.10 -47.19 5.90
N SER A 284 2.76 -48.06 6.62
CA SER A 284 4.18 -48.09 6.88
C SER A 284 4.93 -48.67 5.67
N GLY A 285 5.87 -47.91 5.10
CA GLY A 285 6.78 -48.40 4.07
C GLY A 285 7.88 -47.40 3.76
N ASP A 286 9.08 -47.69 4.21
CA ASP A 286 10.31 -46.96 3.94
C ASP A 286 10.67 -47.05 2.45
N PRO A 287 10.87 -45.97 1.73
CA PRO A 287 11.63 -45.97 0.49
C PRO A 287 12.77 -44.96 0.48
N GLN A 288 13.92 -45.46 0.28
CA GLN A 288 15.15 -44.90 -0.30
C GLN A 288 15.11 -43.43 -0.65
N ARG A 289 15.84 -42.63 0.13
CA ARG A 289 16.18 -41.23 -0.13
C ARG A 289 17.06 -41.14 -1.39
N GLU A 290 16.47 -40.81 -2.52
CA GLU A 290 17.22 -40.21 -3.65
C GLU A 290 17.68 -38.82 -3.25
N ARG A 291 18.98 -38.63 -3.14
CA ARG A 291 19.63 -37.34 -2.96
C ARG A 291 19.52 -36.56 -4.26
N LEU A 292 18.67 -35.55 -4.30
CA LEU A 292 18.73 -34.50 -5.30
C LEU A 292 20.09 -33.75 -5.16
N PRO A 293 20.75 -33.41 -6.26
CA PRO A 293 22.01 -32.68 -6.22
C PRO A 293 21.80 -31.30 -5.58
N LEU A 294 22.67 -30.94 -4.64
CA LEU A 294 22.79 -29.62 -4.07
C LEU A 294 23.16 -28.65 -5.20
N LEU A 295 22.21 -27.82 -5.63
CA LEU A 295 22.51 -26.64 -6.43
C LEU A 295 23.37 -25.72 -5.52
N GLU A 296 24.59 -25.44 -5.95
CA GLU A 296 25.43 -24.41 -5.33
C GLU A 296 24.67 -23.09 -5.26
N PRO A 297 24.75 -22.35 -4.16
CA PRO A 297 24.07 -21.06 -4.03
C PRO A 297 24.68 -20.11 -5.07
N SER A 298 23.89 -19.77 -6.11
CA SER A 298 24.23 -18.67 -7.01
C SER A 298 24.43 -17.42 -6.16
N ALA A 299 25.59 -16.75 -6.33
CA ALA A 299 25.93 -15.55 -5.58
C ALA A 299 24.79 -14.53 -5.69
N GLU A 300 24.27 -14.06 -4.55
CA GLU A 300 23.28 -12.98 -4.50
C GLU A 300 23.89 -11.76 -5.21
N PRO A 301 23.11 -11.07 -6.08
CA PRO A 301 23.58 -9.83 -6.67
C PRO A 301 23.86 -8.80 -5.57
N PRO A 302 24.82 -7.88 -5.75
CA PRO A 302 25.17 -6.89 -4.74
C PRO A 302 23.96 -6.04 -4.37
N CYS A 303 23.77 -5.84 -3.06
CA CYS A 303 22.73 -4.99 -2.51
C CYS A 303 22.88 -3.56 -3.06
N PRO A 304 21.84 -2.92 -3.58
CA PRO A 304 21.94 -1.55 -4.07
C PRO A 304 22.36 -0.60 -2.95
N PRO A 305 23.09 0.49 -3.25
CA PRO A 305 23.40 1.51 -2.26
C PRO A 305 22.10 2.10 -1.71
N LEU A 306 21.78 1.77 -0.47
CA LEU A 306 20.63 2.28 0.25
C LEU A 306 21.10 3.53 0.99
N GLU A 307 21.04 4.70 0.35
CA GLU A 307 21.26 5.96 1.03
C GLU A 307 20.21 6.14 2.12
N ASP A 308 20.67 6.50 3.33
CA ASP A 308 19.77 6.88 4.41
C ASP A 308 18.94 8.07 3.93
N ALA A 309 17.67 7.81 3.64
CA ALA A 309 16.72 8.86 3.33
C ALA A 309 16.49 9.65 4.62
N GLY A 310 17.34 10.66 4.84
CA GLY A 310 17.10 11.68 5.83
C GLY A 310 15.79 12.38 5.47
N LEU A 311 14.72 11.95 6.08
CA LEU A 311 13.55 12.78 6.28
C LEU A 311 13.96 13.69 7.44
N SER A 312 14.46 14.89 7.13
CA SER A 312 14.56 15.98 8.10
C SER A 312 13.18 16.24 8.68
N ASP A 313 13.14 16.37 10.00
CA ASP A 313 11.99 16.66 10.85
C ASP A 313 11.12 17.82 10.35
#